data_daa0ac3377870467469d5940aa3bee44
#
_entry.id   daa0ac3377870467469d5940aa3bee44
#
_cell.length_a   1.000
_cell.length_b   1.000
_cell.length_c   1.000
_cell.angle_alpha   90.00
_cell.angle_beta   90.00
_cell.angle_gamma   90.00
#
_symmetry.space_group_name_H-M   'P 1'
#
loop_
_entity.id
_entity.type
_entity.pdbx_description
1 polymer ?
#
loop_
_entity_poly.entity_id
_entity_poly.type
_entity_poly.pdbx_seq_one_letter_code
_entity_poly.pdbx_strand_id
1 'polypeptide(L)'
;MNIAIIFAGGTGQRMKTAACPKQFLKLYGKPIIIYTLEIFQRNPAIDHIIVPCVAGWEDELRQMCRDYGIHKLYKIVPGGKNTQESKLNALHGLADLCHDDDIVLMHDAVRPMITPQLITDNIEAVKKYGSAITADPFTETGVVSTDGVTVESTIERSKLYIAKAPQSFYYKDVLTAHEQGQSMPDSITIDTCTLMTALGKTLHFVQCDFANIKITRPDDYYIFKALVDLRESKEILGL
;
A
#
# COMPACT_ATOMS: atom_id res chain seq x y z
N MET A 1 0.79 4.52 19.00
CA MET A 1 0.48 3.23 18.33
C MET A 1 0.93 3.28 16.86
N ASN A 2 1.03 2.09 16.22
CA ASN A 2 1.33 2.00 14.79
C ASN A 2 0.21 1.20 14.10
N ILE A 3 -0.49 1.82 13.17
CA ILE A 3 -1.68 1.26 12.55
C ILE A 3 -1.43 1.07 11.05
N ALA A 4 -1.75 -0.11 10.53
CA ALA A 4 -1.71 -0.37 9.10
C ALA A 4 -3.09 -0.14 8.46
N ILE A 5 -3.16 0.70 7.42
CA ILE A 5 -4.31 0.80 6.53
C ILE A 5 -4.00 -0.04 5.29
N ILE A 6 -4.75 -1.12 5.08
CA ILE A 6 -4.54 -2.05 3.97
C ILE A 6 -5.64 -1.86 2.92
N PHE A 7 -5.34 -1.17 1.82
CA PHE A 7 -6.32 -0.79 0.81
C PHE A 7 -6.78 -1.97 -0.04
N ALA A 8 -8.02 -2.36 0.12
CA ALA A 8 -8.71 -3.43 -0.62
C ALA A 8 -9.98 -2.95 -1.35
N GLY A 9 -10.18 -1.64 -1.52
CA GLY A 9 -11.38 -1.04 -2.14
C GLY A 9 -11.41 -1.09 -3.67
N GLY A 10 -10.33 -1.49 -4.34
CA GLY A 10 -10.24 -1.47 -5.80
C GLY A 10 -11.02 -2.62 -6.47
N THR A 11 -11.78 -2.31 -7.54
CA THR A 11 -12.56 -3.29 -8.32
C THR A 11 -11.73 -4.14 -9.29
N GLY A 12 -10.44 -3.84 -9.48
CA GLY A 12 -9.54 -4.67 -10.28
C GLY A 12 -9.75 -4.65 -11.79
N GLN A 13 -10.36 -3.62 -12.36
CA GLN A 13 -10.74 -3.54 -13.79
C GLN A 13 -9.60 -3.89 -14.77
N ARG A 14 -8.35 -3.56 -14.45
CA ARG A 14 -7.15 -3.86 -15.28
C ARG A 14 -6.78 -5.35 -15.31
N MET A 15 -7.21 -6.14 -14.33
CA MET A 15 -7.00 -7.60 -14.29
C MET A 15 -7.98 -8.38 -15.15
N LYS A 16 -9.09 -7.73 -15.64
CA LYS A 16 -10.15 -8.35 -16.43
C LYS A 16 -10.74 -9.63 -15.79
N THR A 17 -10.68 -9.78 -14.48
CA THR A 17 -11.29 -10.89 -13.75
C THR A 17 -12.75 -10.58 -13.53
N ALA A 18 -13.64 -11.25 -14.27
CA ALA A 18 -15.09 -10.97 -14.28
C ALA A 18 -15.81 -11.33 -12.96
N ALA A 19 -15.25 -12.22 -12.15
CA ALA A 19 -15.98 -12.83 -11.02
C ALA A 19 -15.41 -12.50 -9.62
N CYS A 20 -14.17 -11.94 -9.52
CA CYS A 20 -13.52 -11.77 -8.24
C CYS A 20 -12.57 -10.57 -8.27
N PRO A 21 -12.65 -9.61 -7.32
CA PRO A 21 -11.67 -8.54 -7.20
C PRO A 21 -10.27 -9.12 -6.97
N LYS A 22 -9.26 -8.52 -7.60
CA LYS A 22 -7.89 -9.07 -7.68
C LYS A 22 -7.24 -9.38 -6.32
N GLN A 23 -7.57 -8.64 -5.28
CA GLN A 23 -7.05 -8.86 -3.92
C GLN A 23 -7.54 -10.16 -3.29
N PHE A 24 -8.63 -10.72 -3.80
CA PHE A 24 -9.19 -12.01 -3.36
C PHE A 24 -8.84 -13.19 -4.28
N LEU A 25 -8.12 -12.94 -5.38
CA LEU A 25 -7.55 -14.02 -6.18
C LEU A 25 -6.61 -14.87 -5.31
N LYS A 26 -6.61 -16.18 -5.56
CA LYS A 26 -5.84 -17.13 -4.76
C LYS A 26 -4.56 -17.55 -5.46
N LEU A 27 -3.47 -17.60 -4.70
CA LEU A 27 -2.24 -18.32 -5.04
C LEU A 27 -2.08 -19.45 -4.03
N TYR A 28 -1.90 -20.68 -4.49
CA TYR A 28 -1.80 -21.87 -3.63
C TYR A 28 -2.94 -21.98 -2.59
N GLY A 29 -4.17 -21.65 -3.01
CA GLY A 29 -5.35 -21.69 -2.14
C GLY A 29 -5.54 -20.49 -1.22
N LYS A 30 -4.50 -19.66 -1.01
CA LYS A 30 -4.52 -18.49 -0.13
C LYS A 30 -4.82 -17.20 -0.91
N PRO A 31 -5.79 -16.36 -0.49
CA PRO A 31 -6.06 -15.06 -1.11
C PRO A 31 -4.86 -14.11 -1.04
N ILE A 32 -4.63 -13.31 -2.10
CA ILE A 32 -3.51 -12.33 -2.16
C ILE A 32 -3.51 -11.39 -0.96
N ILE A 33 -4.66 -10.85 -0.59
CA ILE A 33 -4.78 -9.97 0.57
C ILE A 33 -4.28 -10.61 1.86
N ILE A 34 -4.48 -11.92 2.04
CA ILE A 34 -4.04 -12.65 3.24
C ILE A 34 -2.52 -12.73 3.30
N TYR A 35 -1.82 -12.93 2.16
CA TYR A 35 -0.36 -12.84 2.15
C TYR A 35 0.13 -11.49 2.69
N THR A 36 -0.54 -10.39 2.31
CA THR A 36 -0.21 -9.05 2.82
C THR A 36 -0.54 -8.93 4.31
N LEU A 37 -1.77 -9.28 4.71
CA LEU A 37 -2.24 -9.14 6.10
C LEU A 37 -1.41 -9.94 7.09
N GLU A 38 -0.96 -11.16 6.74
CA GLU A 38 -0.14 -12.00 7.60
C GLU A 38 1.19 -11.34 7.98
N ILE A 39 1.80 -10.56 7.06
CA ILE A 39 3.07 -9.88 7.32
C ILE A 39 2.87 -8.77 8.37
N PHE A 40 1.80 -7.98 8.25
CA PHE A 40 1.45 -6.97 9.24
C PHE A 40 0.98 -7.60 10.57
N GLN A 41 0.22 -8.71 10.51
CA GLN A 41 -0.20 -9.47 11.69
C GLN A 41 0.98 -9.96 12.52
N ARG A 42 2.03 -10.49 11.85
CA ARG A 42 3.22 -11.06 12.53
C ARG A 42 4.22 -9.99 12.97
N ASN A 43 4.15 -8.77 12.44
CA ASN A 43 5.09 -7.71 12.82
C ASN A 43 4.73 -7.14 14.21
N PRO A 44 5.63 -7.27 15.22
CA PRO A 44 5.34 -6.83 16.59
C PRO A 44 5.18 -5.31 16.71
N ALA A 45 5.69 -4.53 15.77
CA ALA A 45 5.58 -3.08 15.78
C ALA A 45 4.21 -2.56 15.29
N ILE A 46 3.36 -3.42 14.74
CA ILE A 46 2.00 -3.05 14.31
C ILE A 46 1.00 -3.43 15.40
N ASP A 47 0.21 -2.46 15.85
CA ASP A 47 -0.82 -2.66 16.88
C ASP A 47 -2.16 -3.08 16.27
N HIS A 48 -2.61 -2.39 15.22
CA HIS A 48 -3.90 -2.58 14.59
C HIS A 48 -3.84 -2.53 13.06
N ILE A 49 -4.85 -3.15 12.44
CA ILE A 49 -5.05 -3.14 10.99
C ILE A 49 -6.48 -2.66 10.70
N ILE A 50 -6.64 -1.71 9.78
CA ILE A 50 -7.93 -1.31 9.22
C ILE A 50 -7.92 -1.54 7.71
N VAL A 51 -9.05 -2.01 7.18
CA VAL A 51 -9.15 -2.37 5.76
C VAL A 51 -10.34 -1.66 5.12
N PRO A 52 -10.13 -0.64 4.27
CA PRO A 52 -11.16 -0.18 3.34
C PRO A 52 -11.38 -1.26 2.27
N CYS A 53 -12.58 -1.86 2.25
CA CYS A 53 -12.92 -3.01 1.44
C CYS A 53 -13.88 -2.62 0.32
N VAL A 54 -13.74 -3.28 -0.84
CA VAL A 54 -14.71 -3.18 -1.93
C VAL A 54 -16.07 -3.71 -1.48
N ALA A 55 -17.13 -3.01 -1.86
CA ALA A 55 -18.49 -3.33 -1.45
C ALA A 55 -18.89 -4.78 -1.82
N GLY A 56 -19.56 -5.44 -0.87
CA GLY A 56 -20.04 -6.82 -1.00
C GLY A 56 -19.01 -7.90 -0.69
N TRP A 57 -17.79 -7.53 -0.23
CA TRP A 57 -16.73 -8.46 0.18
C TRP A 57 -16.32 -8.32 1.65
N GLU A 58 -17.03 -7.50 2.42
CA GLU A 58 -16.69 -7.20 3.80
C GLU A 58 -16.83 -8.44 4.71
N ASP A 59 -17.89 -9.21 4.54
CA ASP A 59 -18.17 -10.41 5.34
C ASP A 59 -17.22 -11.57 4.96
N GLU A 60 -16.97 -11.78 3.67
CA GLU A 60 -15.95 -12.72 3.20
C GLU A 60 -14.56 -12.35 3.73
N LEU A 61 -14.17 -11.07 3.68
CA LEU A 61 -12.90 -10.63 4.24
C LEU A 61 -12.83 -10.87 5.74
N ARG A 62 -13.90 -10.59 6.48
CA ARG A 62 -13.99 -10.85 7.92
C ARG A 62 -13.83 -12.34 8.22
N GLN A 63 -14.47 -13.19 7.41
CA GLN A 63 -14.32 -14.64 7.55
C GLN A 63 -12.90 -15.09 7.23
N MET A 64 -12.30 -14.63 6.13
CA MET A 64 -10.90 -14.91 5.80
C MET A 64 -9.94 -14.51 6.94
N CYS A 65 -10.14 -13.33 7.53
CA CYS A 65 -9.31 -12.87 8.66
C CYS A 65 -9.40 -13.82 9.86
N ARG A 66 -10.59 -14.37 10.17
CA ARG A 66 -10.76 -15.41 11.21
C ARG A 66 -10.04 -16.70 10.84
N ASP A 67 -10.24 -17.19 9.62
CA ASP A 67 -9.69 -18.47 9.15
C ASP A 67 -8.15 -18.46 9.12
N TYR A 68 -7.53 -17.31 8.84
CA TYR A 68 -6.09 -17.14 8.77
C TYR A 68 -5.46 -16.47 10.01
N GLY A 69 -6.23 -16.29 11.09
CA GLY A 69 -5.70 -15.80 12.37
C GLY A 69 -5.23 -14.34 12.33
N ILE A 70 -5.91 -13.47 11.58
CA ILE A 70 -5.63 -12.03 11.55
C ILE A 70 -6.33 -11.34 12.73
N HIS A 71 -5.71 -11.38 13.89
CA HIS A 71 -6.30 -10.86 15.14
C HIS A 71 -6.14 -9.35 15.35
N LYS A 72 -5.17 -8.72 14.63
CA LYS A 72 -4.97 -7.26 14.68
C LYS A 72 -5.98 -6.48 13.83
N LEU A 73 -6.88 -7.17 13.11
CA LEU A 73 -7.94 -6.50 12.37
C LEU A 73 -8.87 -5.76 13.35
N TYR A 74 -8.74 -4.43 13.35
CA TYR A 74 -9.57 -3.54 14.15
C TYR A 74 -10.93 -3.31 13.49
N LYS A 75 -10.92 -2.93 12.20
CA LYS A 75 -12.15 -2.52 11.51
C LYS A 75 -12.05 -2.78 10.01
N ILE A 76 -13.15 -3.16 9.39
CA ILE A 76 -13.36 -3.09 7.94
C ILE A 76 -14.28 -1.90 7.70
N VAL A 77 -13.89 -1.00 6.80
CA VAL A 77 -14.68 0.16 6.40
C VAL A 77 -15.01 0.08 4.90
N PRO A 78 -16.08 0.75 4.44
CA PRO A 78 -16.38 0.78 3.02
C PRO A 78 -15.23 1.38 2.20
N GLY A 79 -14.91 0.78 1.06
CA GLY A 79 -14.11 1.42 0.02
C GLY A 79 -14.88 2.60 -0.56
N GLY A 80 -14.16 3.61 -1.02
CA GLY A 80 -14.75 4.80 -1.65
C GLY A 80 -14.98 4.61 -3.15
N LYS A 81 -15.67 5.59 -3.75
CA LYS A 81 -15.87 5.67 -5.21
C LYS A 81 -14.56 5.87 -5.97
N ASN A 82 -13.59 6.50 -5.31
CA ASN A 82 -12.24 6.69 -5.79
C ASN A 82 -11.21 6.42 -4.69
N THR A 83 -9.92 6.58 -5.02
CA THR A 83 -8.82 6.33 -4.09
C THR A 83 -8.83 7.29 -2.90
N GLN A 84 -9.16 8.57 -3.13
CA GLN A 84 -9.20 9.61 -2.11
C GLN A 84 -10.28 9.31 -1.06
N GLU A 85 -11.49 8.99 -1.49
CA GLU A 85 -12.60 8.63 -0.59
C GLU A 85 -12.26 7.37 0.23
N SER A 86 -11.63 6.37 -0.39
CA SER A 86 -11.18 5.16 0.33
C SER A 86 -10.18 5.47 1.44
N LYS A 87 -9.27 6.43 1.21
CA LYS A 87 -8.30 6.87 2.20
C LYS A 87 -8.97 7.61 3.34
N LEU A 88 -9.87 8.55 3.04
CA LEU A 88 -10.65 9.28 4.06
C LEU A 88 -11.51 8.34 4.89
N ASN A 89 -12.22 7.39 4.27
CA ASN A 89 -13.02 6.40 5.00
C ASN A 89 -12.18 5.60 6.00
N ALA A 90 -10.96 5.22 5.60
CA ALA A 90 -10.05 4.53 6.50
C ALA A 90 -9.55 5.43 7.63
N LEU A 91 -9.12 6.66 7.32
CA LEU A 91 -8.63 7.61 8.31
C LEU A 91 -9.71 8.01 9.31
N HIS A 92 -10.92 8.36 8.85
CA HIS A 92 -12.06 8.64 9.73
C HIS A 92 -12.48 7.38 10.53
N GLY A 93 -12.32 6.18 9.96
CA GLY A 93 -12.57 4.93 10.66
C GLY A 93 -11.65 4.67 11.85
N LEU A 94 -10.54 5.43 11.97
CA LEU A 94 -9.57 5.39 13.06
C LEU A 94 -9.80 6.48 14.14
N ALA A 95 -10.76 7.40 13.95
CA ALA A 95 -10.94 8.56 14.81
C ALA A 95 -11.20 8.19 16.29
N ASP A 96 -11.85 7.05 16.55
CA ASP A 96 -12.11 6.56 17.91
C ASP A 96 -10.92 5.82 18.52
N LEU A 97 -9.87 5.55 17.75
CA LEU A 97 -8.73 4.73 18.17
C LEU A 97 -7.42 5.55 18.24
N CYS A 98 -7.16 6.39 17.23
CA CYS A 98 -5.89 7.08 17.04
C CYS A 98 -5.81 8.41 17.79
N HIS A 99 -4.63 8.69 18.30
CA HIS A 99 -4.20 10.03 18.71
C HIS A 99 -3.37 10.70 17.60
N ASP A 100 -3.17 12.00 17.72
CA ASP A 100 -2.50 12.85 16.73
C ASP A 100 -1.11 12.35 16.31
N ASP A 101 -0.35 11.80 17.26
CA ASP A 101 1.02 11.32 17.14
C ASP A 101 1.15 9.81 16.87
N ASP A 102 0.03 9.11 16.69
CA ASP A 102 0.06 7.72 16.25
C ASP A 102 0.52 7.62 14.77
N ILE A 103 1.21 6.55 14.43
CA ILE A 103 1.76 6.35 13.10
C ILE A 103 0.81 5.50 12.26
N VAL A 104 0.50 5.98 11.06
CA VAL A 104 -0.31 5.27 10.09
C VAL A 104 0.53 4.87 8.88
N LEU A 105 0.52 3.56 8.57
CA LEU A 105 1.18 2.99 7.39
C LEU A 105 0.11 2.66 6.34
N MET A 106 0.13 3.38 5.23
CA MET A 106 -0.82 3.24 4.13
C MET A 106 -0.28 2.26 3.09
N HIS A 107 -0.87 1.07 2.97
CA HIS A 107 -0.34 -0.01 2.13
C HIS A 107 -1.40 -0.63 1.21
N ASP A 108 -0.98 -1.13 0.04
CA ASP A 108 -1.87 -1.82 -0.90
C ASP A 108 -2.07 -3.29 -0.49
N ALA A 109 -3.31 -3.78 -0.43
CA ALA A 109 -3.64 -5.21 -0.20
C ALA A 109 -3.01 -6.17 -1.23
N VAL A 110 -2.61 -5.64 -2.37
CA VAL A 110 -2.02 -6.37 -3.50
C VAL A 110 -0.50 -6.14 -3.64
N ARG A 111 0.19 -5.81 -2.52
CA ARG A 111 1.66 -5.85 -2.41
C ARG A 111 2.08 -6.92 -1.37
N PRO A 112 1.90 -8.20 -1.70
CA PRO A 112 2.05 -9.28 -0.74
C PRO A 112 3.52 -9.64 -0.43
N MET A 113 4.47 -8.95 -1.04
CA MET A 113 5.90 -9.20 -0.87
C MET A 113 6.63 -8.16 -0.01
N ILE A 114 5.88 -7.32 0.72
CA ILE A 114 6.46 -6.43 1.73
C ILE A 114 7.24 -7.27 2.77
N THR A 115 8.34 -6.71 3.28
CA THR A 115 9.14 -7.38 4.32
C THR A 115 8.84 -6.80 5.71
N PRO A 116 8.98 -7.59 6.79
CA PRO A 116 8.87 -7.07 8.16
C PRO A 116 9.84 -5.92 8.44
N GLN A 117 11.05 -5.97 7.87
CA GLN A 117 12.04 -4.92 8.02
C GLN A 117 11.57 -3.60 7.40
N LEU A 118 10.99 -3.63 6.19
CA LEU A 118 10.48 -2.44 5.53
C LEU A 118 9.36 -1.75 6.33
N ILE A 119 8.52 -2.53 7.04
CA ILE A 119 7.51 -1.99 7.95
C ILE A 119 8.20 -1.23 9.10
N THR A 120 9.19 -1.85 9.72
CA THR A 120 9.95 -1.24 10.84
C THR A 120 10.68 0.02 10.39
N ASP A 121 11.36 -0.02 9.24
CA ASP A 121 12.10 1.12 8.69
C ASP A 121 11.17 2.32 8.40
N ASN A 122 9.94 2.05 7.91
CA ASN A 122 8.93 3.09 7.72
C ASN A 122 8.54 3.75 9.05
N ILE A 123 8.30 2.96 10.09
CA ILE A 123 7.95 3.48 11.42
C ILE A 123 9.08 4.35 11.98
N GLU A 124 10.32 3.87 11.92
CA GLU A 124 11.48 4.61 12.41
C GLU A 124 11.72 5.90 11.60
N ALA A 125 11.52 5.87 10.30
CA ALA A 125 11.61 7.07 9.46
C ALA A 125 10.54 8.12 9.82
N VAL A 126 9.29 7.70 10.11
CA VAL A 126 8.26 8.63 10.58
C VAL A 126 8.63 9.24 11.92
N LYS A 127 9.10 8.45 12.88
CA LYS A 127 9.56 8.95 14.18
C LYS A 127 10.68 9.99 14.04
N LYS A 128 11.56 9.79 13.07
CA LYS A 128 12.73 10.66 12.87
C LYS A 128 12.43 11.90 12.03
N TYR A 129 11.59 11.77 11.02
CA TYR A 129 11.43 12.77 9.96
C TYR A 129 9.98 13.24 9.76
N GLY A 130 9.00 12.63 10.42
CA GLY A 130 7.57 12.93 10.26
C GLY A 130 6.92 12.24 9.04
N SER A 131 7.71 11.61 8.15
CA SER A 131 7.20 10.95 6.96
C SER A 131 8.12 9.83 6.49
N ALA A 132 7.54 8.81 5.83
CA ALA A 132 8.27 7.75 5.17
C ALA A 132 7.57 7.36 3.86
N ILE A 133 8.24 7.57 2.74
CA ILE A 133 7.79 7.14 1.42
C ILE A 133 8.65 5.97 0.96
N THR A 134 8.06 4.79 0.91
CA THR A 134 8.76 3.65 0.32
C THR A 134 9.06 3.94 -1.14
N ALA A 135 10.32 3.82 -1.54
CA ALA A 135 10.76 4.11 -2.91
C ALA A 135 11.81 3.10 -3.40
N ASP A 136 11.75 2.84 -4.70
CA ASP A 136 12.67 1.97 -5.43
C ASP A 136 13.41 2.80 -6.46
N PRO A 137 14.76 2.76 -6.54
CA PRO A 137 15.50 3.45 -7.60
C PRO A 137 15.02 2.99 -8.98
N PHE A 138 14.79 3.95 -9.87
CA PHE A 138 14.42 3.63 -11.24
C PHE A 138 15.65 3.12 -12.02
N THR A 139 15.57 1.93 -12.60
CA THR A 139 16.72 1.25 -13.22
C THR A 139 16.82 1.48 -14.73
N GLU A 140 15.74 1.93 -15.38
CA GLU A 140 15.67 2.19 -16.81
C GLU A 140 15.90 3.67 -17.13
N THR A 141 16.01 4.05 -18.40
CA THR A 141 16.06 5.44 -18.81
C THR A 141 14.65 6.04 -18.84
N GLY A 142 14.39 7.00 -17.97
CA GLY A 142 13.12 7.74 -17.96
C GLY A 142 13.10 8.79 -19.07
N VAL A 143 12.03 8.81 -19.87
CA VAL A 143 11.77 9.81 -20.91
C VAL A 143 10.51 10.58 -20.62
N VAL A 144 10.45 11.83 -21.05
CA VAL A 144 9.25 12.67 -20.98
C VAL A 144 8.64 12.77 -22.37
N SER A 145 7.31 12.62 -22.45
CA SER A 145 6.52 12.76 -23.68
C SER A 145 5.15 13.29 -23.32
N THR A 146 4.67 14.32 -23.99
CA THR A 146 3.32 14.86 -23.84
C THR A 146 2.32 14.23 -24.80
N ASP A 147 2.80 13.76 -25.96
CA ASP A 147 1.97 13.14 -27.01
C ASP A 147 1.96 11.60 -26.98
N GLY A 148 2.83 10.99 -26.17
CA GLY A 148 2.99 9.54 -26.09
C GLY A 148 3.71 8.91 -27.30
N VAL A 149 4.28 9.74 -28.20
CA VAL A 149 4.94 9.33 -29.45
C VAL A 149 6.36 9.88 -29.52
N THR A 150 6.54 11.17 -29.22
CA THR A 150 7.81 11.88 -29.30
C THR A 150 8.53 11.91 -27.98
N VAL A 151 9.84 11.63 -27.97
CA VAL A 151 10.68 11.84 -26.79
C VAL A 151 11.11 13.31 -26.72
N GLU A 152 10.62 14.04 -25.72
CA GLU A 152 10.92 15.48 -25.54
C GLU A 152 12.18 15.70 -24.70
N SER A 153 12.38 14.89 -23.67
CA SER A 153 13.55 14.95 -22.80
C SER A 153 13.79 13.64 -22.07
N THR A 154 14.94 13.55 -21.41
CA THR A 154 15.28 12.42 -20.52
C THR A 154 15.41 12.93 -19.10
N ILE A 155 15.12 12.05 -18.12
CA ILE A 155 15.32 12.34 -16.71
C ILE A 155 16.63 11.67 -16.25
N GLU A 156 17.44 12.39 -15.50
CA GLU A 156 18.65 11.84 -14.90
C GLU A 156 18.29 10.68 -13.96
N ARG A 157 18.70 9.47 -14.33
CA ARG A 157 18.30 8.23 -13.62
C ARG A 157 18.65 8.24 -12.14
N SER A 158 19.77 8.83 -11.74
CA SER A 158 20.18 8.94 -10.32
C SER A 158 19.23 9.76 -9.46
N LYS A 159 18.34 10.55 -10.07
CA LYS A 159 17.34 11.39 -9.39
C LYS A 159 15.92 10.83 -9.49
N LEU A 160 15.75 9.67 -10.17
CA LEU A 160 14.43 9.11 -10.41
C LEU A 160 14.19 7.89 -9.51
N TYR A 161 13.10 7.95 -8.74
CA TYR A 161 12.64 6.89 -7.87
C TYR A 161 11.17 6.60 -8.12
N ILE A 162 10.77 5.35 -7.96
CA ILE A 162 9.37 4.92 -8.05
C ILE A 162 8.81 4.88 -6.63
N ALA A 163 7.87 5.78 -6.31
CA ALA A 163 7.14 5.72 -5.06
C ALA A 163 6.28 4.45 -5.01
N LYS A 164 6.40 3.72 -3.92
CA LYS A 164 5.65 2.51 -3.64
C LYS A 164 4.89 2.66 -2.31
N ALA A 165 4.37 1.56 -1.78
CA ALA A 165 3.77 1.48 -0.45
C ALA A 165 4.62 0.53 0.44
N PRO A 166 4.60 0.74 1.77
CA PRO A 166 3.77 1.70 2.51
C PRO A 166 4.24 3.15 2.32
N GLN A 167 3.28 4.08 2.49
CA GLN A 167 3.54 5.50 2.70
C GLN A 167 3.05 5.83 4.11
N SER A 168 3.94 6.32 4.96
CA SER A 168 3.69 6.35 6.40
C SER A 168 3.87 7.76 6.96
N PHE A 169 3.00 8.14 7.89
CA PHE A 169 2.91 9.48 8.44
C PHE A 169 2.36 9.44 9.86
N TYR A 170 2.45 10.54 10.60
CA TYR A 170 1.62 10.75 11.76
C TYR A 170 0.15 10.88 11.35
N TYR A 171 -0.75 10.32 12.16
CA TYR A 171 -2.19 10.27 11.87
C TYR A 171 -2.78 11.65 11.58
N LYS A 172 -2.50 12.64 12.42
CA LYS A 172 -2.96 14.02 12.24
C LYS A 172 -2.52 14.62 10.90
N ASP A 173 -1.26 14.43 10.55
CA ASP A 173 -0.70 15.03 9.34
C ASP A 173 -1.36 14.48 8.08
N VAL A 174 -1.52 13.16 8.00
CA VAL A 174 -2.13 12.52 6.82
C VAL A 174 -3.63 12.73 6.76
N LEU A 175 -4.33 12.74 7.90
CA LEU A 175 -5.76 13.05 7.96
C LEU A 175 -6.00 14.48 7.44
N THR A 176 -5.32 15.47 8.02
CA THR A 176 -5.43 16.87 7.61
C THR A 176 -5.13 17.06 6.11
N ALA A 177 -4.09 16.39 5.59
CA ALA A 177 -3.74 16.47 4.17
C ALA A 177 -4.87 15.93 3.28
N HIS A 178 -5.44 14.76 3.61
CA HIS A 178 -6.52 14.18 2.84
C HIS A 178 -7.83 14.94 2.96
N GLU A 179 -8.12 15.59 4.09
CA GLU A 179 -9.27 16.52 4.23
C GLU A 179 -9.10 17.75 3.34
N GLN A 180 -7.92 18.38 3.34
CA GLN A 180 -7.61 19.48 2.43
C GLN A 180 -7.66 19.06 0.95
N GLY A 181 -7.23 17.83 0.66
CA GLY A 181 -7.26 17.26 -0.68
C GLY A 181 -8.65 17.04 -1.28
N GLN A 182 -9.74 17.12 -0.50
CA GLN A 182 -11.11 16.91 -1.02
C GLN A 182 -11.50 17.91 -2.12
N SER A 183 -10.93 19.10 -2.11
CA SER A 183 -11.16 20.13 -3.11
C SER A 183 -10.13 20.13 -4.26
N MET A 184 -9.16 19.20 -4.23
CA MET A 184 -8.09 19.11 -5.23
C MET A 184 -8.43 18.12 -6.35
N PRO A 185 -7.81 18.28 -7.55
CA PRO A 185 -7.98 17.33 -8.65
C PRO A 185 -7.57 15.90 -8.28
N ASP A 186 -8.25 14.90 -8.87
CA ASP A 186 -7.95 13.48 -8.67
C ASP A 186 -6.48 13.12 -9.00
N SER A 187 -5.86 13.80 -9.96
CA SER A 187 -4.44 13.60 -10.32
C SER A 187 -3.48 13.89 -9.16
N ILE A 188 -3.87 14.76 -8.22
CA ILE A 188 -3.09 15.09 -7.02
C ILE A 188 -3.41 14.15 -5.88
N THR A 189 -4.67 13.76 -5.72
CA THR A 189 -5.13 12.97 -4.57
C THR A 189 -5.00 11.45 -4.75
N ILE A 190 -4.70 11.00 -5.97
CA ILE A 190 -4.55 9.58 -6.30
C ILE A 190 -3.46 8.89 -5.46
N ASP A 191 -2.39 9.61 -5.14
CA ASP A 191 -1.26 9.14 -4.35
C ASP A 191 -0.97 10.10 -3.20
N THR A 192 -0.70 9.56 -2.00
CA THR A 192 -0.48 10.39 -0.80
C THR A 192 0.83 11.17 -0.89
N CYS A 193 1.88 10.59 -1.48
CA CYS A 193 3.14 11.29 -1.73
C CYS A 193 2.90 12.54 -2.61
N THR A 194 2.14 12.39 -3.70
CA THR A 194 1.78 13.50 -4.60
C THR A 194 1.00 14.59 -3.86
N LEU A 195 -0.01 14.19 -3.07
CA LEU A 195 -0.81 15.13 -2.28
C LEU A 195 0.04 15.90 -1.26
N MET A 196 0.85 15.19 -0.46
CA MET A 196 1.69 15.82 0.55
C MET A 196 2.70 16.79 -0.07
N THR A 197 3.28 16.43 -1.21
CA THR A 197 4.20 17.30 -1.96
C THR A 197 3.48 18.53 -2.49
N ALA A 198 2.27 18.40 -3.03
CA ALA A 198 1.46 19.54 -3.48
C ALA A 198 1.07 20.49 -2.34
N LEU A 199 0.96 19.96 -1.11
CA LEU A 199 0.75 20.76 0.11
C LEU A 199 2.05 21.33 0.70
N GLY A 200 3.19 21.22 0.00
CA GLY A 200 4.48 21.78 0.40
C GLY A 200 5.18 21.03 1.52
N LYS A 201 4.80 19.78 1.79
CA LYS A 201 5.45 18.96 2.83
C LYS A 201 6.75 18.36 2.30
N THR A 202 7.79 18.37 3.14
CA THR A 202 9.03 17.63 2.88
C THR A 202 8.83 16.16 3.21
N LEU A 203 9.18 15.27 2.28
CA LEU A 203 9.02 13.83 2.43
C LEU A 203 10.37 13.12 2.40
N HIS A 204 10.47 11.99 3.10
CA HIS A 204 11.71 11.24 3.26
C HIS A 204 11.55 9.82 2.71
N PHE A 205 12.60 9.31 2.03
CA PHE A 205 12.59 7.97 1.46
C PHE A 205 12.93 6.88 2.48
N VAL A 206 12.24 5.75 2.31
CA VAL A 206 12.67 4.43 2.79
C VAL A 206 12.84 3.55 1.57
N GLN A 207 14.06 3.08 1.33
CA GLN A 207 14.35 2.29 0.16
C GLN A 207 13.80 0.88 0.31
N CYS A 208 13.23 0.35 -0.77
CA CYS A 208 12.83 -1.05 -0.89
C CYS A 208 13.44 -1.69 -2.12
N ASP A 209 13.34 -3.01 -2.21
CA ASP A 209 13.73 -3.78 -3.37
C ASP A 209 12.59 -3.97 -4.38
N PHE A 210 12.99 -4.48 -5.54
CA PHE A 210 12.09 -4.84 -6.63
C PHE A 210 10.93 -5.74 -6.17
N ALA A 211 11.17 -6.68 -5.24
CA ALA A 211 10.17 -7.66 -4.82
C ALA A 211 8.89 -7.06 -4.25
N ASN A 212 8.91 -5.81 -3.73
CA ASN A 212 7.72 -5.09 -3.27
C ASN A 212 6.85 -4.61 -4.45
N ILE A 213 6.46 -5.55 -5.33
CA ILE A 213 5.62 -5.30 -6.51
C ILE A 213 4.16 -5.06 -6.13
N LYS A 214 3.43 -4.34 -6.99
CA LYS A 214 1.97 -4.19 -6.92
C LYS A 214 1.32 -5.05 -8.00
N ILE A 215 0.52 -6.03 -7.61
CA ILE A 215 -0.24 -6.86 -8.55
C ILE A 215 -1.34 -6.01 -9.18
N THR A 216 -1.16 -5.65 -10.44
CA THR A 216 -2.02 -4.72 -11.18
C THR A 216 -2.54 -5.34 -12.48
N ARG A 217 -1.71 -6.11 -13.15
CA ARG A 217 -1.96 -6.80 -14.43
C ARG A 217 -1.82 -8.30 -14.26
N PRO A 218 -2.32 -9.13 -15.18
CA PRO A 218 -2.16 -10.58 -15.12
C PRO A 218 -0.71 -11.03 -14.99
N ASP A 219 0.24 -10.39 -15.67
CA ASP A 219 1.65 -10.75 -15.62
C ASP A 219 2.24 -10.58 -14.22
N ASP A 220 1.81 -9.57 -13.48
CA ASP A 220 2.25 -9.34 -12.10
C ASP A 220 1.89 -10.51 -11.18
N TYR A 221 0.82 -11.24 -11.48
CA TYR A 221 0.44 -12.43 -10.71
C TYR A 221 1.45 -13.56 -10.90
N TYR A 222 1.96 -13.76 -12.11
CA TYR A 222 2.99 -14.77 -12.37
C TYR A 222 4.34 -14.38 -11.76
N ILE A 223 4.68 -13.08 -11.76
CA ILE A 223 5.86 -12.56 -11.05
C ILE A 223 5.71 -12.81 -9.55
N PHE A 224 4.54 -12.50 -8.98
CA PHE A 224 4.25 -12.78 -7.57
C PHE A 224 4.39 -14.27 -7.25
N LYS A 225 3.85 -15.17 -8.10
CA LYS A 225 4.02 -16.61 -7.93
C LYS A 225 5.49 -17.00 -7.87
N ALA A 226 6.30 -16.53 -8.84
CA ALA A 226 7.73 -16.84 -8.89
C ALA A 226 8.49 -16.32 -7.64
N LEU A 227 8.10 -15.15 -7.11
CA LEU A 227 8.69 -14.59 -5.88
C LEU A 227 8.32 -15.41 -4.64
N VAL A 228 7.09 -15.94 -4.57
CA VAL A 228 6.68 -16.84 -3.48
C VAL A 228 7.49 -18.15 -3.55
N ASP A 229 7.56 -18.76 -4.73
CA ASP A 229 8.32 -20.00 -4.96
C ASP A 229 9.81 -19.82 -4.58
N LEU A 230 10.39 -18.67 -4.94
CA LEU A 230 11.77 -18.32 -4.57
C LEU A 230 11.95 -18.18 -3.05
N ARG A 231 11.00 -17.54 -2.35
CA ARG A 231 11.05 -17.37 -0.89
C ARG A 231 11.00 -18.71 -0.18
N GLU A 232 10.05 -19.58 -0.56
CA GLU A 232 9.93 -20.92 -0.01
C GLU A 232 11.18 -21.77 -0.28
N SER A 233 11.74 -21.67 -1.49
CA SER A 233 12.98 -22.37 -1.84
C SER A 233 14.18 -21.91 -0.99
N LYS A 234 14.31 -20.61 -0.73
CA LYS A 234 15.35 -20.06 0.15
C LYS A 234 15.21 -20.54 1.59
N GLU A 235 13.98 -20.57 2.12
CA GLU A 235 13.71 -21.10 3.46
C GLU A 235 14.08 -22.58 3.58
N ILE A 236 13.74 -23.40 2.57
CA ILE A 236 14.09 -24.85 2.52
C ILE A 236 15.59 -25.05 2.42
N LEU A 237 16.30 -24.23 1.63
CA LEU A 237 17.74 -24.35 1.40
C LEU A 237 18.58 -23.64 2.46
N GLY A 238 17.96 -22.89 3.39
CA GLY A 238 18.67 -22.14 4.42
C GLY A 238 19.49 -20.96 3.87
N LEU A 239 19.05 -20.34 2.76
CA LEU A 239 19.73 -19.23 2.06
C LEU A 239 19.15 -17.87 2.45
#